data_8f5f5d47b8e07bb6ceef6a56d2c040b7
#
_entry.id   8f5f5d47b8e07bb6ceef6a56d2c040b7
#
_cell.length_a   1.000
_cell.length_b   1.000
_cell.length_c   1.000
_cell.angle_alpha   90.00
_cell.angle_beta   90.00
_cell.angle_gamma   90.00
#
_symmetry.space_group_name_H-M   'P 1'
#
loop_
_entity.id
_entity.type
_entity.pdbx_description
1 polymer ?
#
loop_
_entity_poly.entity_id
_entity_poly.type
_entity_poly.pdbx_seq_one_letter_code
_entity_poly.pdbx_strand_id
1 'polypeptide(L)'
;MEEISLEKLIKSKNPQIFEKYPKFLLDMVFSFVSRILHLKEINQFIKDSKNLFDLDYTRAVFKMLNFSYSDKEEDLNKIPKEGKLIVVANHPLGALDGLSIVEMIRKVRPDAKIVVNDLLSNLKNLDGIFLPVDLYNTKSQRENLIRISQMMKEEKCVIFFPAGKVSRLVNFKIRDPKWNKGAVTIARKFNSPVLPIFINGRNSFSFYILAKLKDIFATFLLPREMFKKRNYTLNYKFGNLVDEKIFNEINSDREITDLLKDYIYSLDKSQTEIKKYFK
;
A
#
# COMPACT_ATOMS: atom_id res chain seq x y z
N MET A 1 17.00 -7.19 -9.71
CA MET A 1 15.84 -6.83 -10.58
C MET A 1 16.34 -6.55 -11.98
N GLU A 2 15.60 -6.98 -13.03
CA GLU A 2 15.92 -6.63 -14.42
C GLU A 2 15.43 -5.22 -14.75
N GLU A 3 16.06 -4.59 -15.75
CA GLU A 3 15.62 -3.29 -16.28
C GLU A 3 14.19 -3.35 -16.82
N ILE A 4 13.39 -2.36 -16.48
CA ILE A 4 12.01 -2.23 -16.94
C ILE A 4 12.04 -1.62 -18.35
N SER A 5 11.53 -2.35 -19.36
CA SER A 5 11.37 -1.91 -20.73
C SER A 5 9.90 -1.96 -21.14
N LEU A 6 9.34 -0.81 -21.56
CA LEU A 6 7.97 -0.76 -22.09
C LEU A 6 7.81 -1.60 -23.34
N GLU A 7 8.80 -1.59 -24.22
CA GLU A 7 8.79 -2.38 -25.45
C GLU A 7 8.65 -3.87 -25.12
N LYS A 8 9.50 -4.40 -24.22
CA LYS A 8 9.42 -5.81 -23.77
C LYS A 8 8.07 -6.13 -23.14
N LEU A 9 7.55 -5.25 -22.27
CA LEU A 9 6.27 -5.43 -21.62
C LEU A 9 5.09 -5.46 -22.59
N ILE A 10 5.09 -4.58 -23.58
CA ILE A 10 4.01 -4.52 -24.57
C ILE A 10 4.15 -5.67 -25.55
N LYS A 11 5.36 -6.02 -25.99
CA LYS A 11 5.61 -7.14 -26.88
C LYS A 11 5.15 -8.48 -26.29
N SER A 12 5.33 -8.67 -24.98
CA SER A 12 4.88 -9.88 -24.30
C SER A 12 3.35 -9.98 -24.13
N LYS A 13 2.65 -8.83 -24.04
CA LYS A 13 1.19 -8.80 -23.81
C LYS A 13 0.38 -8.61 -25.10
N ASN A 14 0.90 -7.89 -26.07
CA ASN A 14 0.22 -7.58 -27.31
C ASN A 14 1.22 -7.39 -28.47
N PRO A 15 1.80 -8.48 -29.01
CA PRO A 15 2.79 -8.41 -30.08
C PRO A 15 2.23 -7.79 -31.37
N GLN A 16 0.93 -7.89 -31.63
CA GLN A 16 0.27 -7.37 -32.84
C GLN A 16 0.40 -5.85 -33.01
N ILE A 17 0.65 -5.10 -31.93
CA ILE A 17 0.90 -3.66 -32.01
C ILE A 17 2.13 -3.36 -32.87
N PHE A 18 3.16 -4.21 -32.82
CA PHE A 18 4.40 -4.01 -33.57
C PHE A 18 4.26 -4.32 -35.09
N GLU A 19 3.25 -5.10 -35.43
CA GLU A 19 2.90 -5.37 -36.84
C GLU A 19 2.01 -4.28 -37.43
N LYS A 20 1.14 -3.70 -36.57
CA LYS A 20 0.11 -2.73 -36.99
C LYS A 20 0.65 -1.31 -37.19
N TYR A 21 1.68 -0.90 -36.45
CA TYR A 21 2.18 0.47 -36.48
C TYR A 21 3.65 0.55 -36.87
N PRO A 22 4.06 1.60 -37.65
CA PRO A 22 5.45 1.82 -38.00
C PRO A 22 6.35 1.94 -36.78
N LYS A 23 7.55 1.36 -36.85
CA LYS A 23 8.51 1.34 -35.76
C LYS A 23 8.83 2.73 -35.21
N PHE A 24 9.06 3.73 -36.08
CA PHE A 24 9.38 5.09 -35.64
C PHE A 24 8.30 5.71 -34.77
N LEU A 25 7.02 5.42 -35.04
CA LEU A 25 5.89 5.91 -34.27
C LEU A 25 5.85 5.24 -32.91
N LEU A 26 6.07 3.93 -32.83
CA LEU A 26 6.16 3.19 -31.59
C LEU A 26 7.33 3.68 -30.71
N ASP A 27 8.50 3.88 -31.31
CA ASP A 27 9.69 4.39 -30.62
C ASP A 27 9.44 5.79 -30.04
N MET A 28 8.76 6.67 -30.80
CA MET A 28 8.36 8.00 -30.30
C MET A 28 7.39 7.90 -29.13
N VAL A 29 6.35 7.07 -29.22
CA VAL A 29 5.37 6.86 -28.16
C VAL A 29 6.03 6.23 -26.93
N PHE A 30 6.84 5.19 -27.10
CA PHE A 30 7.53 4.55 -25.98
C PHE A 30 8.52 5.48 -25.29
N SER A 31 9.26 6.28 -26.07
CA SER A 31 10.15 7.31 -25.51
C SER A 31 9.38 8.33 -24.67
N PHE A 32 8.26 8.83 -25.20
CA PHE A 32 7.41 9.78 -24.50
C PHE A 32 6.81 9.20 -23.20
N VAL A 33 6.24 7.98 -23.27
CA VAL A 33 5.67 7.29 -22.11
C VAL A 33 6.75 6.96 -21.08
N SER A 34 7.93 6.48 -21.52
CA SER A 34 9.07 6.19 -20.64
C SER A 34 9.53 7.43 -19.87
N ARG A 35 9.52 8.59 -20.53
CA ARG A 35 9.85 9.88 -19.88
C ARG A 35 8.80 10.27 -18.84
N ILE A 36 7.51 10.14 -19.16
CA ILE A 36 6.40 10.43 -18.22
C ILE A 36 6.47 9.52 -17.00
N LEU A 37 6.83 8.25 -17.17
CA LEU A 37 6.91 7.25 -16.09
C LEU A 37 8.27 7.27 -15.39
N HIS A 38 9.20 8.14 -15.78
CA HIS A 38 10.55 8.23 -15.21
C HIS A 38 11.35 6.90 -15.28
N LEU A 39 11.14 6.10 -16.35
CA LEU A 39 11.74 4.75 -16.43
C LEU A 39 13.26 4.77 -16.42
N LYS A 40 13.91 5.81 -16.99
CA LYS A 40 15.36 5.95 -16.94
C LYS A 40 15.88 6.08 -15.52
N GLU A 41 15.22 6.91 -14.71
CA GLU A 41 15.58 7.13 -13.31
C GLU A 41 15.31 5.88 -12.47
N ILE A 42 14.19 5.20 -12.70
CA ILE A 42 13.84 3.93 -12.05
C ILE A 42 14.88 2.85 -12.36
N ASN A 43 15.25 2.68 -13.64
CA ASN A 43 16.23 1.68 -14.03
C ASN A 43 17.62 1.98 -13.47
N GLN A 44 18.02 3.25 -13.44
CA GLN A 44 19.26 3.64 -12.78
C GLN A 44 19.21 3.31 -11.29
N PHE A 45 18.11 3.65 -10.60
CA PHE A 45 17.91 3.32 -9.19
C PHE A 45 17.98 1.80 -8.93
N ILE A 46 17.30 0.98 -9.76
CA ILE A 46 17.34 -0.49 -9.65
C ILE A 46 18.79 -1.00 -9.74
N LYS A 47 19.57 -0.44 -10.66
CA LYS A 47 20.99 -0.80 -10.83
C LYS A 47 21.84 -0.43 -9.64
N ASP A 48 21.66 0.80 -9.13
CA ASP A 48 22.48 1.35 -8.04
C ASP A 48 22.12 0.71 -6.68
N SER A 49 20.86 0.30 -6.50
CA SER A 49 20.34 -0.26 -5.25
C SER A 49 20.20 -1.79 -5.24
N LYS A 50 20.80 -2.50 -6.22
CA LYS A 50 20.68 -3.96 -6.36
C LYS A 50 21.07 -4.76 -5.11
N ASN A 51 22.00 -4.26 -4.33
CA ASN A 51 22.53 -4.90 -3.11
C ASN A 51 21.89 -4.36 -1.81
N LEU A 52 20.91 -3.48 -1.91
CA LEU A 52 20.14 -2.99 -0.76
C LEU A 52 18.90 -3.85 -0.58
N PHE A 53 18.53 -4.10 0.67
CA PHE A 53 17.35 -4.92 1.01
C PHE A 53 16.49 -4.24 2.07
N ASP A 54 15.22 -4.57 2.07
CA ASP A 54 14.22 -4.18 3.08
C ASP A 54 14.23 -2.68 3.41
N LEU A 55 14.57 -2.31 4.64
CA LEU A 55 14.56 -0.91 5.06
C LEU A 55 15.66 -0.08 4.39
N ASP A 56 16.79 -0.67 4.04
CA ASP A 56 17.87 0.08 3.36
C ASP A 56 17.47 0.40 1.92
N TYR A 57 16.80 -0.55 1.24
CA TYR A 57 16.20 -0.29 -0.06
C TYR A 57 15.10 0.78 0.03
N THR A 58 14.24 0.69 1.04
CA THR A 58 13.18 1.67 1.32
C THR A 58 13.75 3.07 1.51
N ARG A 59 14.78 3.21 2.35
CA ARG A 59 15.47 4.49 2.62
C ARG A 59 16.15 5.05 1.38
N ALA A 60 16.70 4.17 0.52
CA ALA A 60 17.29 4.59 -0.74
C ALA A 60 16.22 5.18 -1.69
N VAL A 61 15.00 4.60 -1.73
CA VAL A 61 13.85 5.19 -2.47
C VAL A 61 13.52 6.57 -1.92
N PHE A 62 13.44 6.73 -0.60
CA PHE A 62 13.13 8.02 0.03
C PHE A 62 14.22 9.06 -0.26
N LYS A 63 15.49 8.67 -0.19
CA LYS A 63 16.62 9.53 -0.53
C LYS A 63 16.57 9.99 -1.99
N MET A 64 16.30 9.07 -2.94
CA MET A 64 16.16 9.39 -4.37
C MET A 64 15.07 10.43 -4.63
N LEU A 65 13.99 10.39 -3.88
CA LEU A 65 12.85 11.31 -4.01
C LEU A 65 12.96 12.55 -3.09
N ASN A 66 13.93 12.62 -2.20
CA ASN A 66 13.92 13.56 -1.07
C ASN A 66 12.55 13.56 -0.36
N PHE A 67 12.03 12.34 -0.16
CA PHE A 67 10.74 12.09 0.48
C PHE A 67 10.95 11.82 1.96
N SER A 68 10.06 12.36 2.78
CA SER A 68 10.03 12.13 4.23
C SER A 68 8.60 11.85 4.71
N TYR A 69 8.49 11.42 5.95
CA TYR A 69 7.21 11.24 6.63
C TYR A 69 7.31 11.70 8.09
N SER A 70 6.18 12.09 8.67
CA SER A 70 6.13 12.47 10.09
C SER A 70 6.07 11.21 10.96
N ASP A 71 6.93 11.16 11.98
CA ASP A 71 7.06 10.07 12.95
C ASP A 71 7.02 10.62 14.39
N LYS A 72 5.94 11.31 14.71
CA LYS A 72 5.77 11.92 16.01
C LYS A 72 5.81 10.86 17.12
N GLU A 73 6.52 11.17 18.19
CA GLU A 73 6.68 10.27 19.34
C GLU A 73 5.32 9.87 19.95
N GLU A 74 4.37 10.81 20.03
CA GLU A 74 3.00 10.57 20.49
C GLU A 74 2.25 9.50 19.68
N ASP A 75 2.54 9.40 18.38
CA ASP A 75 1.94 8.41 17.50
C ASP A 75 2.68 7.06 17.62
N LEU A 76 4.00 7.06 17.71
CA LEU A 76 4.79 5.84 17.91
C LEU A 76 4.45 5.16 19.23
N ASN A 77 4.16 5.93 20.28
CA ASN A 77 3.76 5.41 21.59
C ASN A 77 2.40 4.70 21.59
N LYS A 78 1.58 4.87 20.54
CA LYS A 78 0.32 4.12 20.35
C LYS A 78 0.54 2.70 19.80
N ILE A 79 1.74 2.39 19.34
CA ILE A 79 2.06 1.08 18.76
C ILE A 79 2.42 0.11 19.88
N PRO A 80 1.66 -0.99 20.11
CA PRO A 80 2.04 -2.04 21.07
C PRO A 80 3.42 -2.62 20.71
N LYS A 81 4.31 -2.65 21.70
CA LYS A 81 5.68 -3.15 21.50
C LYS A 81 5.74 -4.66 21.29
N GLU A 82 4.77 -5.38 21.83
CA GLU A 82 4.70 -6.84 21.86
C GLU A 82 3.28 -7.33 21.52
N GLY A 83 3.15 -8.63 21.33
CA GLY A 83 1.88 -9.29 21.04
C GLY A 83 1.42 -9.12 19.59
N LYS A 84 0.35 -9.81 19.26
CA LYS A 84 -0.30 -9.73 17.94
C LYS A 84 -0.78 -8.32 17.68
N LEU A 85 -0.56 -7.83 16.48
CA LEU A 85 -1.05 -6.53 16.08
C LEU A 85 -1.44 -6.55 14.60
N ILE A 86 -2.61 -6.04 14.31
CA ILE A 86 -3.02 -5.72 12.95
C ILE A 86 -3.05 -4.20 12.79
N VAL A 87 -2.30 -3.69 11.82
CA VAL A 87 -2.35 -2.27 11.44
C VAL A 87 -3.22 -2.16 10.20
N VAL A 88 -4.17 -1.23 10.20
CA VAL A 88 -5.06 -0.97 9.06
C VAL A 88 -4.99 0.48 8.66
N ALA A 89 -4.75 0.75 7.37
CA ALA A 89 -4.65 2.11 6.85
C ALA A 89 -5.41 2.28 5.52
N ASN A 90 -5.76 3.53 5.19
CA ASN A 90 -6.13 3.93 3.84
C ASN A 90 -4.91 3.95 2.92
N HIS A 91 -5.13 3.93 1.61
CA HIS A 91 -4.07 3.74 0.61
C HIS A 91 -4.05 4.85 -0.46
N PRO A 92 -3.62 6.10 -0.12
CA PRO A 92 -3.76 7.24 -1.03
C PRO A 92 -2.71 7.32 -2.14
N LEU A 93 -1.45 6.93 -1.91
CA LEU A 93 -0.33 7.20 -2.82
C LEU A 93 0.17 5.97 -3.59
N GLY A 94 0.02 4.77 -3.02
CA GLY A 94 0.57 3.54 -3.58
C GLY A 94 1.87 3.10 -2.90
N ALA A 95 2.96 2.88 -3.66
CA ALA A 95 4.19 2.32 -3.10
C ALA A 95 4.74 3.11 -1.90
N LEU A 96 4.66 4.44 -1.93
CA LEU A 96 5.16 5.28 -0.84
C LEU A 96 4.41 5.08 0.47
N ASP A 97 3.10 4.79 0.42
CA ASP A 97 2.34 4.48 1.64
C ASP A 97 2.86 3.21 2.29
N GLY A 98 3.04 2.16 1.46
CA GLY A 98 3.51 0.86 1.94
C GLY A 98 4.91 0.93 2.52
N LEU A 99 5.84 1.57 1.81
CA LEU A 99 7.23 1.70 2.25
C LEU A 99 7.36 2.55 3.50
N SER A 100 6.65 3.69 3.57
CA SER A 100 6.78 4.59 4.71
C SER A 100 6.08 4.07 5.97
N ILE A 101 4.90 3.44 5.84
CA ILE A 101 4.20 2.88 7.01
C ILE A 101 4.97 1.70 7.60
N VAL A 102 5.53 0.79 6.76
CA VAL A 102 6.29 -0.34 7.28
C VAL A 102 7.58 0.11 7.95
N GLU A 103 8.30 1.08 7.39
CA GLU A 103 9.50 1.64 8.03
C GLU A 103 9.17 2.31 9.36
N MET A 104 8.09 3.09 9.41
CA MET A 104 7.65 3.76 10.63
C MET A 104 7.23 2.76 11.72
N ILE A 105 6.41 1.76 11.39
CA ILE A 105 5.98 0.73 12.36
C ILE A 105 7.18 -0.10 12.84
N ARG A 106 8.16 -0.40 11.97
CA ARG A 106 9.35 -1.17 12.34
C ARG A 106 10.31 -0.44 13.28
N LYS A 107 10.14 0.84 13.53
CA LYS A 107 10.86 1.55 14.61
C LYS A 107 10.49 1.01 15.99
N VAL A 108 9.25 0.50 16.15
CA VAL A 108 8.72 -0.06 17.40
C VAL A 108 8.56 -1.57 17.31
N ARG A 109 8.15 -2.09 16.15
CA ARG A 109 7.88 -3.50 15.84
C ARG A 109 8.75 -3.99 14.69
N PRO A 110 10.01 -4.39 14.94
CA PRO A 110 10.92 -4.86 13.90
C PRO A 110 10.40 -6.07 13.10
N ASP A 111 9.46 -6.83 13.68
CA ASP A 111 8.79 -7.98 13.12
C ASP A 111 7.66 -7.62 12.11
N ALA A 112 7.28 -6.35 12.00
CA ALA A 112 6.17 -5.94 11.15
C ALA A 112 6.41 -6.28 9.68
N LYS A 113 5.37 -6.85 9.02
CA LYS A 113 5.31 -7.05 7.57
C LYS A 113 4.03 -6.46 7.00
N ILE A 114 4.13 -6.01 5.74
CA ILE A 114 2.98 -5.44 5.03
C ILE A 114 2.45 -6.42 3.97
N VAL A 115 1.14 -6.62 3.99
CA VAL A 115 0.44 -7.41 2.97
C VAL A 115 0.41 -6.63 1.66
N VAL A 116 0.95 -7.23 0.61
CA VAL A 116 1.04 -6.63 -0.73
C VAL A 116 0.46 -7.56 -1.78
N ASN A 117 0.06 -7.01 -2.92
CA ASN A 117 -0.37 -7.81 -4.07
C ASN A 117 0.82 -8.65 -4.59
N ASP A 118 0.56 -9.88 -5.02
CA ASP A 118 1.56 -10.81 -5.55
C ASP A 118 2.37 -10.25 -6.74
N LEU A 119 1.84 -9.29 -7.49
CA LEU A 119 2.61 -8.59 -8.52
C LEU A 119 3.89 -7.93 -7.98
N LEU A 120 3.92 -7.62 -6.69
CA LEU A 120 5.08 -7.05 -6.01
C LEU A 120 6.04 -8.12 -5.46
N SER A 121 5.71 -9.42 -5.55
CA SER A 121 6.60 -10.54 -5.15
C SER A 121 7.89 -10.60 -5.97
N ASN A 122 7.90 -10.01 -7.15
CA ASN A 122 9.12 -9.88 -7.98
C ASN A 122 10.14 -8.87 -7.42
N LEU A 123 9.76 -8.06 -6.43
CA LEU A 123 10.64 -7.10 -5.77
C LEU A 123 11.44 -7.76 -4.64
N LYS A 124 12.33 -8.71 -4.98
CA LYS A 124 13.12 -9.50 -4.02
C LYS A 124 13.88 -8.66 -2.99
N ASN A 125 14.20 -7.43 -3.33
CA ASN A 125 14.83 -6.49 -2.40
C ASN A 125 13.95 -6.12 -1.19
N LEU A 126 12.66 -6.49 -1.19
CA LEU A 126 11.69 -6.16 -0.14
C LEU A 126 11.05 -7.41 0.50
N ASP A 127 11.60 -8.60 0.25
CA ASP A 127 11.04 -9.87 0.75
C ASP A 127 10.98 -9.95 2.29
N GLY A 128 11.90 -9.28 3.00
CA GLY A 128 11.91 -9.25 4.46
C GLY A 128 10.80 -8.40 5.08
N ILE A 129 10.22 -7.46 4.32
CA ILE A 129 9.16 -6.58 4.81
C ILE A 129 7.82 -6.81 4.11
N PHE A 130 7.81 -7.45 2.93
CA PHE A 130 6.59 -7.76 2.20
C PHE A 130 6.04 -9.14 2.59
N LEU A 131 4.72 -9.24 2.56
CA LEU A 131 3.95 -10.47 2.67
C LEU A 131 3.04 -10.57 1.43
N PRO A 132 3.54 -11.13 0.33
CA PRO A 132 2.79 -11.20 -0.92
C PRO A 132 1.52 -12.05 -0.77
N VAL A 133 0.41 -11.54 -1.32
CA VAL A 133 -0.91 -12.17 -1.32
C VAL A 133 -1.48 -12.16 -2.73
N ASP A 134 -1.75 -13.33 -3.28
CA ASP A 134 -2.48 -13.45 -4.54
C ASP A 134 -3.99 -13.33 -4.27
N LEU A 135 -4.59 -12.26 -4.77
CA LEU A 135 -6.01 -11.98 -4.59
C LEU A 135 -6.90 -12.67 -5.64
N TYR A 136 -6.31 -13.23 -6.70
CA TYR A 136 -7.04 -13.71 -7.87
C TYR A 136 -7.13 -15.23 -7.98
N ASN A 137 -6.21 -15.96 -7.34
CA ASN A 137 -6.15 -17.41 -7.39
C ASN A 137 -6.58 -18.03 -6.06
N THR A 138 -7.63 -18.86 -6.08
CA THR A 138 -8.20 -19.51 -4.88
C THR A 138 -7.21 -20.41 -4.14
N LYS A 139 -6.32 -21.12 -4.86
CA LYS A 139 -5.28 -21.95 -4.26
C LYS A 139 -4.25 -21.12 -3.51
N SER A 140 -3.80 -20.02 -4.13
CA SER A 140 -2.88 -19.06 -3.51
C SER A 140 -3.52 -18.33 -2.32
N GLN A 141 -4.83 -18.08 -2.33
CA GLN A 141 -5.53 -17.48 -1.18
C GLN A 141 -5.38 -18.31 0.09
N ARG A 142 -5.42 -19.64 -0.02
CA ARG A 142 -5.21 -20.53 1.14
C ARG A 142 -3.78 -20.44 1.68
N GLU A 143 -2.79 -20.42 0.80
CA GLU A 143 -1.37 -20.29 1.18
C GLU A 143 -1.10 -18.93 1.85
N ASN A 144 -1.69 -17.88 1.31
CA ASN A 144 -1.62 -16.53 1.87
C ASN A 144 -2.19 -16.46 3.28
N LEU A 145 -3.38 -17.07 3.48
CA LEU A 145 -3.99 -17.16 4.81
C LEU A 145 -3.12 -17.96 5.78
N ILE A 146 -2.43 -19.00 5.31
CA ILE A 146 -1.50 -19.77 6.15
C ILE A 146 -0.34 -18.90 6.61
N ARG A 147 0.30 -18.12 5.71
CA ARG A 147 1.42 -17.23 6.05
C ARG A 147 1.01 -16.15 7.04
N ILE A 148 -0.13 -15.50 6.80
CA ILE A 148 -0.65 -14.48 7.73
C ILE A 148 -1.02 -15.13 9.07
N SER A 149 -1.67 -16.30 9.05
CA SER A 149 -2.02 -17.04 10.27
C SER A 149 -0.78 -17.43 11.07
N GLN A 150 0.31 -17.77 10.41
CA GLN A 150 1.58 -18.07 11.08
C GLN A 150 2.13 -16.85 11.79
N MET A 151 2.16 -15.68 11.14
CA MET A 151 2.58 -14.42 11.79
C MET A 151 1.72 -14.10 13.00
N MET A 152 0.40 -14.29 12.92
CA MET A 152 -0.50 -14.02 14.05
C MET A 152 -0.29 -15.00 15.20
N LYS A 153 0.02 -16.27 14.92
CA LYS A 153 0.38 -17.27 15.95
C LYS A 153 1.71 -16.95 16.63
N GLU A 154 2.64 -16.36 15.89
CA GLU A 154 3.95 -15.91 16.39
C GLU A 154 3.90 -14.51 17.01
N GLU A 155 2.71 -14.00 17.29
CA GLU A 155 2.46 -12.69 17.91
C GLU A 155 3.10 -11.51 17.18
N LYS A 156 3.21 -11.59 15.85
CA LYS A 156 3.82 -10.57 15.00
C LYS A 156 2.84 -9.50 14.55
N CYS A 157 3.39 -8.41 14.02
CA CYS A 157 2.63 -7.28 13.48
C CYS A 157 2.41 -7.46 11.97
N VAL A 158 1.15 -7.31 11.52
CA VAL A 158 0.76 -7.38 10.10
C VAL A 158 0.04 -6.10 9.69
N ILE A 159 0.51 -5.47 8.62
CA ILE A 159 -0.03 -4.22 8.08
C ILE A 159 -0.89 -4.52 6.87
N PHE A 160 -2.10 -3.95 6.83
CA PHE A 160 -3.07 -4.12 5.75
C PHE A 160 -3.48 -2.79 5.14
N PHE A 161 -3.60 -2.80 3.82
CA PHE A 161 -4.40 -1.85 3.05
C PHE A 161 -5.65 -2.56 2.53
N PRO A 162 -6.79 -2.54 3.26
CA PRO A 162 -7.95 -3.37 2.94
C PRO A 162 -8.60 -3.02 1.60
N ALA A 163 -8.33 -1.83 1.07
CA ALA A 163 -8.80 -1.41 -0.25
C ALA A 163 -8.20 -2.24 -1.39
N GLY A 164 -6.98 -2.80 -1.21
CA GLY A 164 -6.23 -3.51 -2.25
C GLY A 164 -5.88 -2.67 -3.48
N LYS A 165 -6.31 -1.42 -3.52
CA LYS A 165 -6.06 -0.43 -4.58
C LYS A 165 -5.89 0.95 -3.96
N VAL A 166 -5.14 1.83 -4.61
CA VAL A 166 -5.01 3.23 -4.18
C VAL A 166 -6.36 3.96 -4.24
N SER A 167 -6.50 4.99 -3.41
CA SER A 167 -7.71 5.82 -3.32
C SER A 167 -8.17 6.34 -4.69
N ARG A 168 -9.46 6.55 -4.83
CA ARG A 168 -10.14 7.03 -6.05
C ARG A 168 -10.98 8.26 -5.76
N LEU A 169 -11.36 8.97 -6.82
CA LEU A 169 -12.36 10.04 -6.74
C LEU A 169 -13.76 9.40 -6.74
N VAL A 170 -14.42 9.40 -5.57
CA VAL A 170 -15.77 8.87 -5.35
C VAL A 170 -16.62 9.98 -4.78
N ASN A 171 -17.72 10.34 -5.46
CA ASN A 171 -18.65 11.39 -5.02
C ASN A 171 -17.91 12.70 -4.62
N PHE A 172 -17.03 13.17 -5.49
CA PHE A 172 -16.19 14.38 -5.29
C PHE A 172 -15.24 14.34 -4.07
N LYS A 173 -15.07 13.16 -3.45
CA LYS A 173 -14.12 12.94 -2.35
C LYS A 173 -13.08 11.93 -2.76
N ILE A 174 -11.84 12.15 -2.35
CA ILE A 174 -10.76 11.16 -2.54
C ILE A 174 -10.85 10.20 -1.37
N ARG A 175 -11.23 8.97 -1.69
CA ARG A 175 -11.38 7.87 -0.72
C ARG A 175 -11.00 6.54 -1.36
N ASP A 176 -10.66 5.58 -0.54
CA ASP A 176 -10.49 4.20 -0.97
C ASP A 176 -11.79 3.62 -1.53
N PRO A 177 -11.70 2.73 -2.52
CA PRO A 177 -12.84 1.89 -2.91
C PRO A 177 -13.34 1.03 -1.74
N LYS A 178 -14.29 0.16 -1.99
CA LYS A 178 -14.83 -0.75 -0.96
C LYS A 178 -13.69 -1.57 -0.35
N TRP A 179 -13.62 -1.59 0.98
CA TRP A 179 -12.61 -2.37 1.69
C TRP A 179 -12.94 -3.86 1.73
N ASN A 180 -11.91 -4.71 1.67
CA ASN A 180 -12.01 -6.13 1.89
C ASN A 180 -12.05 -6.42 3.41
N LYS A 181 -12.87 -7.37 3.81
CA LYS A 181 -13.03 -7.74 5.23
C LYS A 181 -11.88 -8.57 5.81
N GLY A 182 -10.90 -8.99 4.99
CA GLY A 182 -9.85 -9.93 5.38
C GLY A 182 -9.08 -9.54 6.64
N ALA A 183 -8.73 -8.25 6.80
CA ALA A 183 -8.03 -7.77 8.00
C ALA A 183 -8.89 -7.97 9.27
N VAL A 184 -10.18 -7.64 9.21
CA VAL A 184 -11.13 -7.80 10.33
C VAL A 184 -11.36 -9.29 10.63
N THR A 185 -11.54 -10.11 9.59
CA THR A 185 -11.70 -11.58 9.78
C THR A 185 -10.49 -12.20 10.47
N ILE A 186 -9.28 -11.76 10.14
CA ILE A 186 -8.05 -12.22 10.80
C ILE A 186 -7.96 -11.68 12.23
N ALA A 187 -8.28 -10.40 12.45
CA ALA A 187 -8.31 -9.80 13.77
C ALA A 187 -9.20 -10.60 14.73
N ARG A 188 -10.43 -10.88 14.31
CA ARG A 188 -11.39 -11.68 15.09
C ARG A 188 -10.90 -13.10 15.33
N LYS A 189 -10.41 -13.79 14.26
CA LYS A 189 -9.95 -15.18 14.35
C LYS A 189 -8.81 -15.37 15.36
N PHE A 190 -7.93 -14.38 15.50
CA PHE A 190 -6.75 -14.45 16.36
C PHE A 190 -6.88 -13.62 17.63
N ASN A 191 -8.02 -13.02 17.89
CA ASN A 191 -8.21 -12.07 19.00
C ASN A 191 -7.08 -11.04 19.03
N SER A 192 -6.89 -10.35 17.92
CA SER A 192 -5.82 -9.37 17.73
C SER A 192 -6.37 -7.95 17.76
N PRO A 193 -5.77 -7.05 18.55
CA PRO A 193 -6.12 -5.64 18.48
C PRO A 193 -5.78 -5.07 17.09
N VAL A 194 -6.50 -4.02 16.71
CA VAL A 194 -6.30 -3.31 15.45
C VAL A 194 -5.88 -1.88 15.70
N LEU A 195 -4.76 -1.45 15.10
CA LEU A 195 -4.30 -0.07 15.10
C LEU A 195 -4.72 0.62 13.79
N PRO A 196 -5.70 1.52 13.83
CA PRO A 196 -6.14 2.27 12.67
C PRO A 196 -5.25 3.48 12.42
N ILE A 197 -4.82 3.68 11.17
CA ILE A 197 -3.94 4.79 10.77
C ILE A 197 -4.54 5.48 9.54
N PHE A 198 -4.68 6.79 9.60
CA PHE A 198 -5.01 7.60 8.45
C PHE A 198 -3.73 8.18 7.83
N ILE A 199 -3.57 7.95 6.54
CA ILE A 199 -2.49 8.48 5.71
C ILE A 199 -3.01 9.71 4.98
N ASN A 200 -2.48 10.89 5.31
CA ASN A 200 -2.88 12.15 4.70
C ASN A 200 -2.09 12.41 3.42
N GLY A 201 -2.51 11.78 2.35
CA GLY A 201 -1.88 11.89 1.04
C GLY A 201 -2.92 11.91 -0.09
N ARG A 202 -2.49 12.40 -1.26
CA ARG A 202 -3.31 12.36 -2.48
C ARG A 202 -2.42 12.40 -3.72
N ASN A 203 -2.83 11.69 -4.76
CA ASN A 203 -2.24 11.76 -6.08
C ASN A 203 -2.71 13.02 -6.83
N SER A 204 -2.19 13.27 -8.02
CA SER A 204 -2.59 14.43 -8.81
C SER A 204 -4.03 14.31 -9.32
N PHE A 205 -4.65 15.43 -9.60
CA PHE A 205 -6.01 15.45 -10.17
C PHE A 205 -6.10 14.67 -11.49
N SER A 206 -5.08 14.81 -12.35
CA SER A 206 -5.00 14.03 -13.60
C SER A 206 -4.97 12.53 -13.39
N PHE A 207 -4.34 12.05 -12.30
CA PHE A 207 -4.39 10.64 -11.92
C PHE A 207 -5.83 10.17 -11.66
N TYR A 208 -6.60 10.93 -10.91
CA TYR A 208 -7.98 10.53 -10.57
C TYR A 208 -8.91 10.55 -11.78
N ILE A 209 -8.76 11.50 -12.71
CA ILE A 209 -9.53 11.51 -13.94
C ILE A 209 -9.22 10.29 -14.81
N LEU A 210 -7.95 10.01 -15.05
CA LEU A 210 -7.52 8.87 -15.87
C LEU A 210 -7.88 7.53 -15.22
N ALA A 211 -7.75 7.43 -13.90
CA ALA A 211 -8.18 6.26 -13.13
C ALA A 211 -9.70 6.00 -13.23
N LYS A 212 -10.51 7.05 -13.37
CA LYS A 212 -11.96 6.94 -13.56
C LYS A 212 -12.33 6.38 -14.95
N LEU A 213 -11.50 6.63 -15.96
CA LEU A 213 -11.73 6.10 -17.31
C LEU A 213 -11.49 4.58 -17.37
N LYS A 214 -10.35 4.13 -16.85
CA LYS A 214 -10.03 2.70 -16.70
C LYS A 214 -9.04 2.49 -15.55
N ASP A 215 -9.29 1.50 -14.70
CA ASP A 215 -8.43 1.14 -13.55
C ASP A 215 -6.97 0.86 -13.94
N ILE A 216 -6.74 0.34 -15.15
CA ILE A 216 -5.40 0.06 -15.65
C ILE A 216 -4.52 1.33 -15.71
N PHE A 217 -5.10 2.49 -16.08
CA PHE A 217 -4.36 3.75 -16.11
C PHE A 217 -3.88 4.17 -14.72
N ALA A 218 -4.65 3.88 -13.68
CA ALA A 218 -4.20 4.13 -12.33
C ALA A 218 -2.91 3.38 -12.01
N THR A 219 -2.85 2.09 -12.33
CA THR A 219 -1.66 1.26 -12.08
C THR A 219 -0.44 1.78 -12.86
N PHE A 220 -0.61 2.08 -14.14
CA PHE A 220 0.47 2.58 -14.99
C PHE A 220 1.00 3.97 -14.57
N LEU A 221 0.16 4.81 -13.99
CA LEU A 221 0.54 6.16 -13.58
C LEU A 221 1.19 6.23 -12.20
N LEU A 222 1.17 5.16 -11.40
CA LEU A 222 1.76 5.16 -10.06
C LEU A 222 3.25 5.56 -10.02
N PRO A 223 4.12 5.11 -10.94
CA PRO A 223 5.50 5.59 -10.98
C PRO A 223 5.59 7.10 -11.15
N ARG A 224 4.84 7.68 -12.09
CA ARG A 224 4.77 9.14 -12.28
C ARG A 224 4.30 9.85 -11.02
N GLU A 225 3.27 9.35 -10.36
CA GLU A 225 2.75 9.96 -9.13
C GLU A 225 3.76 9.86 -7.98
N MET A 226 4.52 8.77 -7.90
CA MET A 226 5.62 8.62 -6.96
C MET A 226 6.68 9.71 -7.17
N PHE A 227 7.12 9.97 -8.39
CA PHE A 227 8.08 11.04 -8.70
C PHE A 227 7.53 12.45 -8.45
N LYS A 228 6.23 12.66 -8.54
CA LYS A 228 5.59 13.93 -8.13
C LYS A 228 5.62 14.16 -6.62
N LYS A 229 6.01 13.17 -5.84
CA LYS A 229 6.23 13.30 -4.39
C LYS A 229 7.69 13.61 -4.02
N ARG A 230 8.48 14.08 -4.95
CA ARG A 230 9.79 14.66 -4.62
C ARG A 230 9.63 15.86 -3.68
N ASN A 231 10.50 15.95 -2.67
CA ASN A 231 10.46 16.98 -1.62
C ASN A 231 9.13 17.01 -0.85
N TYR A 232 8.46 15.87 -0.70
CA TYR A 232 7.16 15.79 -0.03
C TYR A 232 7.32 15.11 1.33
N THR A 233 6.63 15.67 2.35
CA THR A 233 6.52 15.06 3.68
C THR A 233 5.12 14.49 3.85
N LEU A 234 5.02 13.18 4.05
CA LEU A 234 3.77 12.48 4.29
C LEU A 234 3.40 12.54 5.77
N ASN A 235 2.15 12.87 6.06
CA ASN A 235 1.65 12.96 7.44
C ASN A 235 0.70 11.79 7.74
N TYR A 236 0.78 11.31 8.97
CA TYR A 236 -0.07 10.26 9.52
C TYR A 236 -0.91 10.79 10.67
N LYS A 237 -2.05 10.14 10.90
CA LYS A 237 -2.86 10.31 12.10
C LYS A 237 -3.21 8.94 12.66
N PHE A 238 -2.73 8.64 13.83
CA PHE A 238 -2.98 7.38 14.52
C PHE A 238 -4.27 7.47 15.31
N GLY A 239 -5.18 6.53 15.05
CA GLY A 239 -6.36 6.34 15.87
C GLY A 239 -6.01 5.65 17.21
N ASN A 240 -7.03 5.47 18.04
CA ASN A 240 -6.91 4.64 19.22
C ASN A 240 -6.89 3.16 18.84
N LEU A 241 -6.16 2.36 19.60
CA LEU A 241 -6.16 0.91 19.44
C LEU A 241 -7.58 0.38 19.62
N VAL A 242 -8.05 -0.40 18.68
CA VAL A 242 -9.35 -1.08 18.73
C VAL A 242 -9.12 -2.44 19.36
N ASP A 243 -9.68 -2.61 20.58
CA ASP A 243 -9.62 -3.86 21.33
C ASP A 243 -10.39 -4.97 20.60
N GLU A 244 -9.90 -6.20 20.69
CA GLU A 244 -10.55 -7.37 20.09
C GLU A 244 -11.97 -7.62 20.63
N LYS A 245 -12.28 -7.20 21.86
CA LYS A 245 -13.62 -7.33 22.45
C LYS A 245 -14.70 -6.63 21.63
N ILE A 246 -14.36 -5.49 21.02
CA ILE A 246 -15.26 -4.73 20.15
C ILE A 246 -15.70 -5.58 18.96
N PHE A 247 -14.80 -6.42 18.43
CA PHE A 247 -15.13 -7.30 17.30
C PHE A 247 -16.10 -8.43 17.69
N ASN A 248 -16.19 -8.77 18.98
CA ASN A 248 -17.11 -9.80 19.47
C ASN A 248 -18.52 -9.26 19.71
N GLU A 249 -18.67 -7.95 19.88
CA GLU A 249 -19.99 -7.30 20.09
C GLU A 249 -20.77 -7.13 18.78
N ILE A 250 -20.07 -7.08 17.63
CA ILE A 250 -20.68 -6.91 16.32
C ILE A 250 -20.51 -8.21 15.51
N ASN A 251 -21.62 -8.85 15.11
CA ASN A 251 -21.58 -10.16 14.45
C ASN A 251 -21.06 -10.13 13.00
N SER A 252 -21.04 -8.97 12.35
CA SER A 252 -20.70 -8.85 10.93
C SER A 252 -19.31 -8.27 10.70
N ASP A 253 -18.39 -9.08 10.14
CA ASP A 253 -17.06 -8.58 9.69
C ASP A 253 -17.19 -7.46 8.65
N ARG A 254 -18.27 -7.47 7.85
CA ARG A 254 -18.53 -6.42 6.86
C ARG A 254 -18.82 -5.09 7.54
N GLU A 255 -19.69 -5.11 8.53
CA GLU A 255 -20.09 -3.95 9.31
C GLU A 255 -18.89 -3.35 10.05
N ILE A 256 -18.10 -4.16 10.75
CA ILE A 256 -16.87 -3.72 11.42
C ILE A 256 -15.90 -3.09 10.43
N THR A 257 -15.75 -3.69 9.23
CA THR A 257 -14.84 -3.16 8.20
C THR A 257 -15.29 -1.77 7.73
N ASP A 258 -16.59 -1.56 7.54
CA ASP A 258 -17.14 -0.29 7.10
C ASP A 258 -17.01 0.78 8.22
N LEU A 259 -17.31 0.42 9.48
CA LEU A 259 -17.10 1.27 10.65
C LEU A 259 -15.62 1.66 10.83
N LEU A 260 -14.72 0.70 10.70
CA LEU A 260 -13.27 0.94 10.79
C LEU A 260 -12.79 1.89 9.69
N LYS A 261 -13.30 1.71 8.47
CA LYS A 261 -13.00 2.62 7.36
C LYS A 261 -13.49 4.04 7.68
N ASP A 262 -14.73 4.20 8.12
CA ASP A 262 -15.28 5.51 8.45
C ASP A 262 -14.55 6.16 9.63
N TYR A 263 -14.16 5.39 10.63
CA TYR A 263 -13.34 5.87 11.74
C TYR A 263 -11.98 6.38 11.25
N ILE A 264 -11.26 5.64 10.41
CA ILE A 264 -9.97 6.07 9.86
C ILE A 264 -10.12 7.39 9.07
N TYR A 265 -11.14 7.52 8.24
CA TYR A 265 -11.38 8.77 7.52
C TYR A 265 -11.86 9.93 8.40
N SER A 266 -12.40 9.66 9.58
CA SER A 266 -12.76 10.70 10.55
C SER A 266 -11.54 11.30 11.24
N LEU A 267 -10.43 10.57 11.33
CA LEU A 267 -9.16 11.06 11.88
C LEU A 267 -8.61 12.29 11.11
N ASP A 268 -9.03 12.49 9.87
CA ASP A 268 -8.63 13.66 9.09
C ASP A 268 -9.20 14.98 9.67
N LYS A 269 -10.37 14.93 10.29
CA LYS A 269 -11.13 16.14 10.65
C LYS A 269 -11.00 16.61 12.10
N SER A 270 -10.70 15.70 13.03
CA SER A 270 -10.46 15.98 14.47
C SER A 270 -10.25 14.68 15.22
N GLN A 271 -9.78 14.73 16.48
CA GLN A 271 -9.75 13.59 17.37
C GLN A 271 -11.16 13.12 17.70
N THR A 272 -11.71 12.25 16.88
CA THR A 272 -13.05 11.68 17.10
C THR A 272 -12.90 10.43 17.97
N GLU A 273 -13.62 10.35 19.08
CA GLU A 273 -13.59 9.18 19.95
C GLU A 273 -14.09 7.94 19.23
N ILE A 274 -13.33 6.84 19.35
CA ILE A 274 -13.64 5.55 18.74
C ILE A 274 -15.03 5.04 19.12
N LYS A 275 -15.48 5.28 20.38
CA LYS A 275 -16.79 4.88 20.91
C LYS A 275 -17.97 5.35 20.08
N LYS A 276 -17.82 6.43 19.29
CA LYS A 276 -18.89 6.93 18.42
C LYS A 276 -19.18 5.98 17.25
N TYR A 277 -18.22 5.18 16.84
CA TYR A 277 -18.32 4.30 15.67
C TYR A 277 -18.63 2.85 16.03
N PHE A 278 -18.36 2.46 17.26
CA PHE A 278 -18.52 1.07 17.75
C PHE A 278 -19.47 0.98 18.95
N LYS A 279 -20.50 1.84 18.97
CA LYS A 279 -21.60 1.76 19.95
C LYS A 279 -22.64 0.74 19.54
#